data_aa629c8a5c7c8b1d68f7f43e5ce027bf
#
_entry.id   aa629c8a5c7c8b1d68f7f43e5ce027bf
#
_cell.length_a   1.000
_cell.length_b   1.000
_cell.length_c   1.000
_cell.angle_alpha   90.00
_cell.angle_beta   90.00
_cell.angle_gamma   90.00
#
_symmetry.space_group_name_H-M   'P 1'
#
loop_
_entity.id
_entity.type
_entity.pdbx_description
1 polymer ?
#
loop_
_entity_poly.entity_id
_entity_poly.type
_entity_poly.pdbx_seq_one_letter_code
_entity_poly.pdbx_strand_id
1 'polypeptide(L)'
;MNKGLSQSLFRHPNLVVAPCKFGHGVFATEYIPADTTLEECYHLRIREKDCSGILNDYVYHLEPDDEESTDADEYFSLPLGCGSIYNHADNHNTEYWHDAERDLIIFYTIKDVSAGEQLFINYGKDWWETRECRPDNNK
;
A
#
# COMPACT_ATOMS: atom_id res chain seq x y z
N MET A 1 -2.62 18.74 27.98
CA MET A 1 -2.31 18.47 26.57
C MET A 1 -2.02 16.98 26.39
N ASN A 2 -2.66 16.39 25.45
CA ASN A 2 -2.62 14.94 25.24
C ASN A 2 -1.50 14.56 24.29
N LYS A 3 -0.28 14.47 24.80
CA LYS A 3 0.89 14.19 23.97
C LYS A 3 0.74 12.90 23.15
N GLY A 4 0.10 11.88 23.73
CA GLY A 4 -0.13 10.63 23.02
C GLY A 4 -1.17 10.71 21.91
N LEU A 5 -1.97 11.76 21.88
CA LEU A 5 -3.03 11.95 20.89
C LEU A 5 -2.67 13.01 19.86
N SER A 6 -1.49 13.63 19.96
CA SER A 6 -1.12 14.73 19.09
C SER A 6 -0.38 14.32 17.82
N GLN A 7 -0.09 13.02 17.66
CA GLN A 7 0.58 12.54 16.44
C GLN A 7 -0.45 12.37 15.32
N SER A 8 -0.33 13.19 14.29
CA SER A 8 -1.10 13.01 13.08
C SER A 8 -0.23 12.34 12.02
N LEU A 9 -0.85 11.49 11.23
CA LEU A 9 -0.15 10.81 10.15
C LEU A 9 -0.01 11.76 8.97
N PHE A 10 1.12 11.65 8.28
CA PHE A 10 1.35 12.44 7.09
C PHE A 10 0.51 11.90 5.93
N ARG A 11 -0.08 12.82 5.18
CA ARG A 11 -0.68 12.54 3.89
C ARG A 11 -0.35 13.69 2.95
N HIS A 12 0.24 13.35 1.80
CA HIS A 12 0.58 14.36 0.81
C HIS A 12 -0.70 15.07 0.32
N PRO A 13 -0.68 16.41 0.24
CA PRO A 13 -1.91 17.14 -0.12
C PRO A 13 -2.34 16.95 -1.58
N ASN A 14 -1.47 16.43 -2.43
CA ASN A 14 -1.74 16.27 -3.85
C ASN A 14 -2.19 14.87 -4.23
N LEU A 15 -2.79 14.14 -3.29
CA LEU A 15 -3.39 12.82 -3.53
C LEU A 15 -4.90 12.93 -3.56
N VAL A 16 -5.52 12.20 -4.48
CA VAL A 16 -6.97 12.09 -4.54
C VAL A 16 -7.35 10.66 -4.91
N VAL A 17 -8.42 10.16 -4.32
CA VAL A 17 -9.02 8.89 -4.72
C VAL A 17 -10.12 9.21 -5.72
N ALA A 18 -10.09 8.56 -6.87
CA ALA A 18 -11.04 8.82 -7.94
C ALA A 18 -11.43 7.52 -8.64
N PRO A 19 -12.59 7.49 -9.28
CA PRO A 19 -13.01 6.31 -10.07
C PRO A 19 -12.07 6.06 -11.24
N CYS A 20 -11.86 4.80 -11.55
CA CYS A 20 -11.09 4.37 -12.73
C CYS A 20 -11.61 3.01 -13.19
N LYS A 21 -11.00 2.44 -14.21
CA LYS A 21 -11.45 1.14 -14.75
C LYS A 21 -11.26 -0.03 -13.78
N PHE A 22 -10.48 0.18 -12.72
CA PHE A 22 -10.28 -0.83 -11.68
C PHE A 22 -11.25 -0.67 -10.50
N GLY A 23 -12.19 0.26 -10.58
CA GLY A 23 -13.05 0.66 -9.48
C GLY A 23 -12.62 2.05 -8.99
N HIS A 24 -11.64 2.09 -8.10
CA HIS A 24 -11.05 3.35 -7.63
C HIS A 24 -9.53 3.24 -7.71
N GLY A 25 -8.87 4.38 -7.79
CA GLY A 25 -7.43 4.47 -7.76
C GLY A 25 -6.98 5.74 -7.07
N VAL A 26 -5.68 5.85 -6.83
CA VAL A 26 -5.07 7.02 -6.22
C VAL A 26 -4.37 7.81 -7.32
N PHE A 27 -4.65 9.09 -7.41
CA PHE A 27 -4.12 9.96 -8.46
C PHE A 27 -3.39 11.15 -7.87
N ALA A 28 -2.38 11.64 -8.58
CA ALA A 28 -1.72 12.89 -8.24
C ALA A 28 -2.53 14.05 -8.81
N THR A 29 -2.84 15.04 -8.00
CA THR A 29 -3.53 16.25 -8.47
C THR A 29 -2.56 17.28 -9.03
N GLU A 30 -1.29 17.20 -8.61
CA GLU A 30 -0.20 18.06 -9.06
C GLU A 30 1.05 17.20 -9.21
N TYR A 31 2.08 17.76 -9.84
CA TYR A 31 3.36 17.08 -9.98
C TYR A 31 3.93 16.67 -8.61
N ILE A 32 4.39 15.43 -8.51
CA ILE A 32 5.07 14.90 -7.33
C ILE A 32 6.42 14.32 -7.77
N PRO A 33 7.53 14.85 -7.26
CA PRO A 33 8.84 14.32 -7.64
C PRO A 33 9.08 12.93 -7.05
N ALA A 34 10.05 12.20 -7.60
CA ALA A 34 10.49 10.92 -7.06
C ALA A 34 11.01 11.10 -5.62
N ASP A 35 11.03 10.00 -4.88
CA ASP A 35 11.52 9.96 -3.50
C ASP A 35 10.73 10.87 -2.54
N THR A 36 9.45 11.02 -2.82
CA THR A 36 8.55 11.82 -1.99
C THR A 36 7.65 10.89 -1.19
N THR A 37 7.57 11.11 0.12
CA THR A 37 6.63 10.39 0.96
C THR A 37 5.22 10.82 0.60
N LEU A 38 4.37 9.83 0.34
CA LEU A 38 2.98 10.08 -0.02
C LEU A 38 2.06 10.00 1.19
N GLU A 39 2.24 8.96 2.00
CA GLU A 39 1.29 8.69 3.07
C GLU A 39 1.91 7.80 4.13
N GLU A 40 1.58 8.10 5.39
CA GLU A 40 1.86 7.24 6.51
C GLU A 40 0.53 6.62 6.94
N CYS A 41 0.47 5.29 6.96
CA CYS A 41 -0.79 4.58 7.21
C CYS A 41 -0.70 3.73 8.46
N TYR A 42 -1.69 3.83 9.34
CA TYR A 42 -1.94 2.75 10.27
C TYR A 42 -2.35 1.51 9.47
N HIS A 43 -2.15 0.33 10.04
CA HIS A 43 -2.57 -0.88 9.38
C HIS A 43 -3.10 -1.88 10.40
N LEU A 44 -3.88 -2.82 9.90
CA LEU A 44 -4.35 -3.95 10.69
C LEU A 44 -3.51 -5.16 10.32
N ARG A 45 -3.04 -5.89 11.32
CA ARG A 45 -2.35 -7.17 11.11
C ARG A 45 -3.42 -8.26 11.10
N ILE A 46 -3.46 -8.99 10.01
CA ILE A 46 -4.46 -10.05 9.82
C ILE A 46 -3.72 -11.35 9.57
N ARG A 47 -4.00 -12.36 10.37
CA ARG A 47 -3.36 -13.66 10.16
C ARG A 47 -3.78 -14.22 8.80
N GLU A 48 -2.86 -14.87 8.12
CA GLU A 48 -3.12 -15.43 6.80
C GLU A 48 -4.36 -16.30 6.78
N LYS A 49 -4.55 -17.12 7.83
CA LYS A 49 -5.71 -18.02 7.92
C LYS A 49 -7.05 -17.28 8.02
N ASP A 50 -7.03 -16.01 8.42
CA ASP A 50 -8.24 -15.21 8.56
C ASP A 50 -8.52 -14.38 7.30
N CYS A 51 -7.61 -14.40 6.33
CA CYS A 51 -7.79 -13.69 5.06
C CYS A 51 -8.50 -14.59 4.06
N SER A 52 -9.66 -14.16 3.61
CA SER A 52 -10.42 -14.91 2.60
C SER A 52 -11.29 -13.96 1.80
N GLY A 53 -11.71 -14.43 0.63
CA GLY A 53 -12.59 -13.66 -0.23
C GLY A 53 -11.96 -12.34 -0.68
N ILE A 54 -12.76 -11.30 -0.70
CA ILE A 54 -12.35 -9.98 -1.17
C ILE A 54 -11.21 -9.39 -0.33
N LEU A 55 -11.10 -9.78 0.93
CA LEU A 55 -10.06 -9.26 1.81
C LEU A 55 -8.66 -9.54 1.25
N ASN A 56 -8.48 -10.68 0.59
CA ASN A 56 -7.20 -11.03 -0.03
C ASN A 56 -6.74 -10.04 -1.07
N ASP A 57 -7.66 -9.25 -1.63
CA ASP A 57 -7.33 -8.30 -2.69
C ASP A 57 -6.77 -6.99 -2.16
N TYR A 58 -6.87 -6.76 -0.84
CA TYR A 58 -6.52 -5.48 -0.24
C TYR A 58 -5.37 -5.55 0.75
N VAL A 59 -4.82 -6.74 1.00
CA VAL A 59 -3.75 -6.92 1.98
C VAL A 59 -2.39 -7.03 1.30
N TYR A 60 -1.35 -6.64 2.04
CA TYR A 60 0.04 -6.74 1.61
C TYR A 60 0.76 -7.75 2.49
N HIS A 61 1.75 -8.41 1.89
CA HIS A 61 2.62 -9.29 2.65
C HIS A 61 3.43 -8.48 3.66
N LEU A 62 3.47 -8.95 4.89
CA LEU A 62 4.23 -8.31 5.96
C LEU A 62 5.41 -9.20 6.33
N GLU A 63 6.62 -8.66 6.14
CA GLU A 63 7.82 -9.41 6.50
C GLU A 63 7.87 -9.63 8.01
N PRO A 64 8.33 -10.80 8.45
CA PRO A 64 8.51 -11.05 9.89
C PRO A 64 9.48 -10.04 10.49
N ASP A 65 9.14 -9.51 11.65
CA ASP A 65 10.00 -8.56 12.37
C ASP A 65 11.26 -9.24 12.92
N ASP A 66 11.26 -10.57 13.02
CA ASP A 66 12.35 -11.35 13.58
C ASP A 66 12.56 -12.58 12.70
N GLU A 67 13.77 -12.67 12.10
CA GLU A 67 14.15 -13.83 11.30
C GLU A 67 14.17 -15.13 12.09
N GLU A 68 14.28 -15.05 13.41
CA GLU A 68 14.27 -16.21 14.28
C GLU A 68 12.86 -16.55 14.78
N SER A 69 11.86 -15.78 14.35
CA SER A 69 10.50 -16.05 14.75
C SER A 69 10.05 -17.43 14.25
N THR A 70 9.70 -18.29 15.17
CA THR A 70 9.17 -19.61 14.85
C THR A 70 7.64 -19.59 14.81
N ASP A 71 7.05 -18.40 14.85
CA ASP A 71 5.59 -18.26 14.73
C ASP A 71 5.18 -18.82 13.39
N ALA A 72 4.37 -19.86 13.42
CA ALA A 72 3.87 -20.50 12.22
C ALA A 72 2.81 -19.65 11.52
N ASP A 73 2.33 -18.60 12.18
CA ASP A 73 1.30 -17.71 11.62
C ASP A 73 1.96 -16.58 10.85
N GLU A 74 1.71 -16.54 9.55
CA GLU A 74 2.07 -15.38 8.75
C GLU A 74 0.99 -14.31 8.89
N TYR A 75 1.42 -13.08 8.83
CA TYR A 75 0.51 -11.94 8.92
C TYR A 75 0.56 -11.14 7.63
N PHE A 76 -0.61 -10.66 7.24
CA PHE A 76 -0.74 -9.67 6.19
C PHE A 76 -1.06 -8.32 6.81
N SER A 77 -0.75 -7.27 6.08
CA SER A 77 -1.05 -5.90 6.47
C SER A 77 -2.22 -5.38 5.66
N LEU A 78 -3.21 -4.82 6.33
CA LEU A 78 -4.28 -4.07 5.69
C LEU A 78 -4.07 -2.59 6.01
N PRO A 79 -3.37 -1.83 5.15
CA PRO A 79 -3.16 -0.41 5.39
C PRO A 79 -4.48 0.36 5.29
N LEU A 80 -4.63 1.36 6.14
CA LEU A 80 -5.80 2.23 6.15
C LEU A 80 -5.51 3.49 5.32
N GLY A 81 -6.47 4.38 5.21
CA GLY A 81 -6.33 5.55 4.35
C GLY A 81 -6.37 5.14 2.88
N CYS A 82 -5.46 5.65 2.07
CA CYS A 82 -5.36 5.28 0.65
C CYS A 82 -4.56 4.00 0.42
N GLY A 83 -3.93 3.46 1.45
CA GLY A 83 -2.95 2.38 1.33
C GLY A 83 -3.45 1.14 0.61
N SER A 84 -4.70 0.75 0.82
CA SER A 84 -5.27 -0.43 0.17
C SER A 84 -5.96 -0.11 -1.15
N ILE A 85 -5.91 1.13 -1.62
CA ILE A 85 -6.59 1.56 -2.84
C ILE A 85 -5.63 1.65 -4.03
N TYR A 86 -4.31 1.72 -3.80
CA TYR A 86 -3.35 1.76 -4.91
C TYR A 86 -3.50 0.53 -5.80
N ASN A 87 -3.60 0.77 -7.10
CA ASN A 87 -3.70 -0.30 -8.07
C ASN A 87 -2.33 -0.79 -8.50
N HIS A 88 -2.29 -1.93 -9.18
CA HIS A 88 -1.06 -2.55 -9.66
C HIS A 88 -0.71 -2.09 -11.06
N ALA A 89 0.60 -1.88 -11.29
CA ALA A 89 1.18 -1.83 -12.63
C ALA A 89 2.59 -2.40 -12.55
N ASP A 90 3.00 -3.11 -13.60
CA ASP A 90 4.37 -3.63 -13.66
C ASP A 90 5.36 -2.47 -13.70
N ASN A 91 5.03 -1.40 -14.41
CA ASN A 91 5.81 -0.18 -14.46
C ASN A 91 5.30 0.79 -13.39
N HIS A 92 5.43 0.38 -12.15
CA HIS A 92 4.91 1.13 -11.02
C HIS A 92 5.76 2.36 -10.69
N ASN A 93 5.14 3.32 -10.02
CA ASN A 93 5.79 4.58 -9.63
C ASN A 93 5.79 4.80 -8.11
N THR A 94 5.25 3.86 -7.36
CA THR A 94 5.07 3.96 -5.91
C THR A 94 5.53 2.66 -5.26
N GLU A 95 6.14 2.78 -4.11
CA GLU A 95 6.56 1.65 -3.29
C GLU A 95 6.09 1.86 -1.86
N TYR A 96 6.18 0.83 -1.05
CA TYR A 96 5.87 0.93 0.36
C TYR A 96 6.94 0.23 1.19
N TRP A 97 7.04 0.62 2.46
CA TRP A 97 7.87 -0.08 3.43
C TRP A 97 7.17 -0.06 4.80
N HIS A 98 7.54 -1.00 5.62
CA HIS A 98 6.99 -1.11 6.98
C HIS A 98 7.97 -0.45 7.95
N ASP A 99 7.52 0.61 8.61
CA ASP A 99 8.26 1.27 9.69
C ASP A 99 7.95 0.53 10.98
N ALA A 100 8.84 -0.40 11.36
CA ALA A 100 8.62 -1.26 12.51
C ALA A 100 8.60 -0.50 13.83
N GLU A 101 9.33 0.61 13.92
CA GLU A 101 9.37 1.40 15.13
C GLU A 101 8.03 2.04 15.45
N ARG A 102 7.37 2.61 14.45
CA ARG A 102 6.06 3.23 14.61
C ARG A 102 4.91 2.32 14.23
N ASP A 103 5.24 1.19 13.64
CA ASP A 103 4.28 0.21 13.10
C ASP A 103 3.32 0.85 12.09
N LEU A 104 3.91 1.52 11.13
CA LEU A 104 3.18 2.19 10.05
C LEU A 104 3.62 1.63 8.70
N ILE A 105 2.73 1.67 7.73
CA ILE A 105 3.07 1.40 6.34
C ILE A 105 3.24 2.75 5.66
N ILE A 106 4.38 2.96 5.04
CA ILE A 106 4.76 4.23 4.42
C ILE A 106 4.78 4.04 2.90
N PHE A 107 4.03 4.86 2.18
CA PHE A 107 4.02 4.86 0.72
C PHE A 107 4.83 6.05 0.21
N TYR A 108 5.61 5.84 -0.85
CA TYR A 108 6.47 6.88 -1.40
C TYR A 108 6.65 6.68 -2.91
N THR A 109 6.97 7.77 -3.61
CA THR A 109 7.22 7.71 -5.05
C THR A 109 8.63 7.22 -5.34
N ILE A 110 8.78 6.45 -6.41
CA ILE A 110 10.09 6.03 -6.93
C ILE A 110 10.38 6.66 -8.29
N LYS A 111 9.42 7.38 -8.84
CA LYS A 111 9.54 8.12 -10.11
C LYS A 111 8.80 9.43 -9.99
N ASP A 112 9.15 10.38 -10.84
CA ASP A 112 8.37 11.61 -10.98
C ASP A 112 6.96 11.26 -11.46
N VAL A 113 5.97 11.88 -10.87
CA VAL A 113 4.57 11.66 -11.20
C VAL A 113 3.97 12.99 -11.64
N SER A 114 3.38 13.01 -12.82
CA SER A 114 2.75 14.22 -13.36
C SER A 114 1.34 14.39 -12.80
N ALA A 115 0.85 15.64 -12.81
CA ALA A 115 -0.52 15.91 -12.44
C ALA A 115 -1.47 15.06 -13.29
N GLY A 116 -2.45 14.42 -12.65
CA GLY A 116 -3.41 13.55 -13.32
C GLY A 116 -2.98 12.12 -13.49
N GLU A 117 -1.72 11.77 -13.21
CA GLU A 117 -1.26 10.40 -13.30
C GLU A 117 -1.73 9.59 -12.10
N GLN A 118 -2.03 8.32 -12.36
CA GLN A 118 -2.36 7.38 -11.31
C GLN A 118 -1.09 6.87 -10.63
N LEU A 119 -1.19 6.67 -9.32
CA LEU A 119 -0.13 6.09 -8.51
C LEU A 119 -0.36 4.57 -8.43
N PHE A 120 0.63 3.81 -8.88
CA PHE A 120 0.58 2.36 -8.94
C PHE A 120 1.69 1.74 -8.11
N ILE A 121 1.37 0.65 -7.45
CA ILE A 121 2.36 -0.21 -6.80
C ILE A 121 2.51 -1.50 -7.60
N ASN A 122 3.54 -2.28 -7.28
CA ASN A 122 3.67 -3.63 -7.81
C ASN A 122 3.30 -4.60 -6.68
N TYR A 123 2.24 -5.39 -6.89
CA TYR A 123 1.76 -6.35 -5.90
C TYR A 123 2.72 -7.51 -5.67
N GLY A 124 3.67 -7.70 -6.60
CA GLY A 124 4.61 -8.80 -6.53
C GLY A 124 4.08 -10.04 -7.25
N LYS A 125 5.02 -10.87 -7.67
CA LYS A 125 4.71 -12.07 -8.44
C LYS A 125 3.84 -13.04 -7.65
N ASP A 126 4.16 -13.23 -6.38
CA ASP A 126 3.46 -14.22 -5.54
C ASP A 126 1.99 -13.87 -5.37
N TRP A 127 1.65 -12.59 -5.35
CA TRP A 127 0.26 -12.16 -5.24
C TRP A 127 -0.59 -12.70 -6.38
N TRP A 128 -0.05 -12.63 -7.62
CA TRP A 128 -0.77 -13.09 -8.81
C TRP A 128 -0.82 -14.61 -8.88
N GLU A 129 0.25 -15.28 -8.52
CA GLU A 129 0.33 -16.74 -8.56
C GLU A 129 -0.65 -17.40 -7.60
N THR A 130 -0.76 -16.84 -6.39
CA THR A 130 -1.68 -17.38 -5.36
C THR A 130 -3.13 -17.20 -5.72
N ARG A 131 -3.45 -16.29 -6.62
CA ARG A 131 -4.83 -15.99 -7.05
C ARG A 131 -5.19 -16.61 -8.40
N GLU A 132 -4.26 -17.35 -8.98
CA GLU A 132 -4.45 -17.98 -10.30
C GLU A 132 -4.89 -16.98 -11.37
N CYS A 133 -4.51 -15.73 -11.21
CA CYS A 133 -4.78 -14.70 -12.19
C CYS A 133 -3.50 -13.94 -12.51
N ARG A 134 -3.49 -13.26 -13.64
CA ARG A 134 -2.33 -12.50 -14.08
C ARG A 134 -2.65 -11.03 -14.08
N PRO A 135 -1.64 -10.18 -13.84
CA PRO A 135 -1.89 -8.76 -13.95
C PRO A 135 -2.26 -8.42 -15.39
N ASP A 136 -3.32 -7.69 -15.53
CA ASP A 136 -3.72 -7.16 -16.83
C ASP A 136 -3.47 -5.67 -16.79
N ASN A 137 -2.32 -5.25 -17.30
CA ASN A 137 -1.91 -3.86 -17.29
C ASN A 137 -2.76 -2.98 -18.20
N ASN A 138 -3.65 -3.60 -18.94
CA ASN A 138 -4.57 -2.88 -19.81
C ASN A 138 -5.95 -2.70 -19.21
N LYS A 139 -6.16 -3.23 -18.03
CA LYS A 139 -7.42 -3.02 -17.32
C LYS A 139 -7.52 -1.63 -16.75
#